data_3d3d582aac6b902df02fb33d369b7258
#
_entry.id   3d3d582aac6b902df02fb33d369b7258
#
_cell.length_a   1.000
_cell.length_b   1.000
_cell.length_c   1.000
_cell.angle_alpha   90.00
_cell.angle_beta   90.00
_cell.angle_gamma   90.00
#
_symmetry.space_group_name_H-M   'P 1'
#
loop_
_entity.id
_entity.type
_entity.pdbx_description
1 polymer ?
#
loop_
_entity_poly.entity_id
_entity_poly.type
_entity_poly.pdbx_seq_one_letter_code
_entity_poly.pdbx_strand_id
1 'polypeptide(L)' 'MRIQGQRIKKMRFIQTDHYVVAVEVEMVIPTDDPSEPCYEPETVEFLRQVKLHAEQSDLAWLKARGKVYAAVAA' A
#
# COMPACT_ATOMS: atom_id res chain seq x y z
N MET A 1 10.58 0.28 -14.57
CA MET A 1 10.00 -0.52 -15.65
C MET A 1 8.49 -0.59 -15.45
N ARG A 2 7.73 -0.30 -16.47
CA ARG A 2 6.27 -0.32 -16.37
C ARG A 2 5.70 -1.57 -17.01
N ILE A 3 4.74 -2.19 -16.33
CA ILE A 3 4.05 -3.36 -16.83
C ILE A 3 2.93 -2.89 -17.76
N GLN A 4 2.83 -3.51 -18.94
CA GLN A 4 1.76 -3.23 -19.89
C GLN A 4 0.45 -3.82 -19.36
N GLY A 5 -0.60 -3.01 -19.28
CA GLY A 5 -1.88 -3.50 -18.84
C GLY A 5 -2.79 -2.40 -18.34
N GLN A 6 -4.00 -2.82 -17.93
CA GLN A 6 -4.99 -1.93 -17.34
C GLN A 6 -4.62 -1.64 -15.89
N ARG A 7 -4.78 -0.37 -15.50
CA ARG A 7 -4.46 0.06 -14.15
C ARG A 7 -5.74 0.29 -13.37
N ILE A 8 -5.79 -0.25 -12.15
CA ILE A 8 -6.91 -0.08 -11.24
C ILE A 8 -6.41 0.40 -9.88
N LYS A 9 -7.22 1.21 -9.22
CA LYS A 9 -6.89 1.69 -7.88
C LYS A 9 -7.47 0.76 -6.84
N LYS A 10 -6.70 0.46 -5.81
CA LYS A 10 -7.10 -0.40 -4.71
C LYS A 10 -6.70 0.22 -3.39
N MET A 11 -7.53 0.01 -2.37
CA MET A 11 -7.16 0.34 -1.00
C MET A 11 -6.43 -0.84 -0.39
N ARG A 12 -5.31 -0.54 0.25
CA ARG A 12 -4.54 -1.54 1.00
C ARG A 12 -4.47 -1.11 2.44
N PHE A 13 -4.63 -2.09 3.33
CA PHE A 13 -4.54 -1.89 4.76
C PHE A 13 -3.27 -2.55 5.26
N ILE A 14 -2.41 -1.76 5.89
CA ILE A 14 -1.15 -2.26 6.44
C ILE A 14 -1.27 -2.18 7.94
N GLN A 15 -1.20 -3.34 8.59
CA GLN A 15 -1.36 -3.44 10.05
C GLN A 15 -0.03 -3.66 10.72
N THR A 16 0.20 -2.90 11.79
CA THR A 16 1.32 -3.11 12.70
C THR A 16 0.74 -3.25 14.10
N ASP A 17 1.62 -3.37 15.11
CA ASP A 17 1.18 -3.57 16.49
C ASP A 17 0.30 -2.42 17.00
N HIS A 18 0.54 -1.20 16.52
CA HIS A 18 -0.11 -0.02 17.06
C HIS A 18 -1.04 0.69 16.08
N TYR A 19 -0.90 0.43 14.78
CA TYR A 19 -1.61 1.19 13.77
C TYR A 19 -2.11 0.32 12.64
N VAL A 20 -3.22 0.76 12.04
CA VAL A 20 -3.67 0.28 10.74
C VAL A 20 -3.61 1.47 9.80
N VAL A 21 -2.90 1.33 8.70
CA VAL A 21 -2.73 2.41 7.73
C VAL A 21 -3.43 2.02 6.44
N ALA A 22 -4.35 2.87 5.98
CA ALA A 22 -5.07 2.66 4.73
C ALA A 22 -4.44 3.55 3.66
N VAL A 23 -3.93 2.94 2.60
CA VAL A 23 -3.34 3.67 1.48
C VAL A 23 -3.97 3.22 0.17
N GLU A 24 -4.11 4.15 -0.76
CA GLU A 24 -4.56 3.83 -2.09
C GLU A 24 -3.35 3.55 -2.98
N VAL A 25 -3.38 2.42 -3.66
CA VAL A 25 -2.30 2.01 -4.55
C VAL A 25 -2.88 1.60 -5.91
N GLU A 26 -2.01 1.59 -6.90
CA GLU A 26 -2.38 1.19 -8.24
C GLU A 26 -1.90 -0.24 -8.49
N MET A 27 -2.83 -1.09 -8.93
CA MET A 27 -2.52 -2.43 -9.42
C MET A 27 -2.56 -2.45 -10.93
N VAL A 28 -1.83 -3.36 -11.52
CA VAL A 28 -1.83 -3.57 -12.96
C VAL A 28 -2.44 -4.93 -13.27
N ILE A 29 -3.38 -4.94 -14.22
CA ILE A 29 -3.88 -6.18 -14.81
C ILE A 29 -3.07 -6.36 -16.10
N PRO A 30 -2.06 -7.24 -16.11
CA PRO A 30 -1.16 -7.33 -17.26
C PRO A 30 -1.87 -7.77 -18.52
N THR A 31 -1.48 -7.19 -19.65
CA THR A 31 -2.03 -7.56 -20.95
C THR A 31 -1.74 -9.02 -21.26
N ASP A 32 -0.56 -9.49 -20.90
CA ASP A 32 -0.11 -10.85 -21.21
C ASP A 32 -0.74 -11.91 -20.31
N ASP A 33 -1.12 -11.54 -19.08
CA ASP A 33 -1.73 -12.46 -18.14
C ASP A 33 -2.72 -11.73 -17.25
N PRO A 34 -3.95 -11.47 -17.74
CA PRO A 34 -4.93 -10.70 -16.96
C PRO A 34 -5.49 -11.45 -15.76
N SER A 35 -5.21 -12.74 -15.62
CA SER A 35 -5.68 -13.51 -14.47
C SER A 35 -4.86 -13.27 -13.21
N GLU A 36 -3.69 -12.64 -13.32
CA GLU A 36 -2.78 -12.40 -12.19
C GLU A 36 -2.46 -10.92 -12.06
N PRO A 37 -3.34 -10.13 -11.42
CA PRO A 37 -3.02 -8.73 -11.13
C PRO A 37 -1.76 -8.62 -10.28
N CYS A 38 -0.98 -7.58 -10.53
CA CYS A 38 0.29 -7.40 -9.84
C CYS A 38 0.56 -5.93 -9.54
N TYR A 39 1.59 -5.69 -8.72
CA TYR A 39 2.08 -4.35 -8.43
C TYR A 39 3.35 -4.08 -9.22
N GLU A 40 3.51 -2.82 -9.63
CA GLU A 40 4.81 -2.39 -10.15
C GLU A 40 5.82 -2.28 -9.02
N PRO A 41 7.13 -2.35 -9.33
CA PRO A 41 8.16 -2.29 -8.28
C PRO A 41 8.06 -1.06 -7.39
N GLU A 42 7.70 0.09 -7.93
CA GLU A 42 7.53 1.32 -7.15
C GLU A 42 6.42 1.19 -6.12
N THR A 43 5.35 0.49 -6.47
CA THR A 43 4.23 0.27 -5.55
C THR A 43 4.63 -0.67 -4.42
N VAL A 44 5.38 -1.71 -4.74
CA VAL A 44 5.90 -2.63 -3.72
C VAL A 44 6.80 -1.89 -2.74
N GLU A 45 7.68 -1.04 -3.26
CA GLU A 45 8.56 -0.23 -2.40
C GLU A 45 7.78 0.76 -1.55
N PHE A 46 6.75 1.39 -2.12
CA PHE A 46 5.89 2.29 -1.36
C PHE A 46 5.22 1.56 -0.20
N LEU A 47 4.66 0.37 -0.43
CA LEU A 47 4.01 -0.42 0.62
C LEU A 47 5.02 -0.82 1.70
N ARG A 48 6.24 -1.15 1.31
CA ARG A 48 7.31 -1.46 2.26
C ARG A 48 7.63 -0.25 3.13
N GLN A 49 7.70 0.94 2.54
CA GLN A 49 7.96 2.17 3.27
C GLN A 49 6.81 2.50 4.22
N VAL A 50 5.57 2.29 3.81
CA VAL A 50 4.42 2.51 4.69
C VAL A 50 4.54 1.64 5.94
N LYS A 51 4.86 0.36 5.76
CA LYS A 51 5.01 -0.54 6.90
C LYS A 51 6.15 -0.10 7.81
N LEU A 52 7.28 0.26 7.23
CA LEU A 52 8.45 0.71 8.01
C LEU A 52 8.13 1.95 8.83
N HIS A 53 7.51 2.97 8.21
CA HIS A 53 7.17 4.19 8.93
C HIS A 53 6.07 3.94 9.98
N ALA A 54 5.15 3.01 9.72
CA ALA A 54 4.15 2.64 10.72
C ALA A 54 4.80 1.96 11.94
N GLU A 55 5.78 1.11 11.71
CA GLU A 55 6.52 0.47 12.80
C GLU A 55 7.33 1.47 13.62
N GLN A 56 7.75 2.56 12.99
CA GLN A 56 8.48 3.65 13.65
C GLN A 56 7.57 4.71 14.24
N SER A 57 6.25 4.55 14.13
CA SER A 57 5.25 5.52 14.58
C SER A 57 5.43 6.90 13.95
N ASP A 58 5.86 6.93 12.70
CA ASP A 58 6.05 8.18 11.95
C ASP A 58 4.72 8.66 11.38
N LEU A 59 3.88 9.22 12.25
CA LEU A 59 2.51 9.58 11.90
C LEU A 59 2.45 10.71 10.87
N ALA A 60 3.37 11.66 10.92
CA ALA A 60 3.37 12.77 9.98
C ALA A 60 3.58 12.27 8.54
N TRP A 61 4.54 11.36 8.37
CA TRP A 61 4.79 10.76 7.07
C TRP A 61 3.57 9.97 6.56
N LEU A 62 2.97 9.17 7.45
CA LEU A 62 1.84 8.31 7.11
C LEU A 62 0.60 9.13 6.76
N LYS A 63 0.30 10.16 7.55
CA LYS A 63 -0.88 11.00 7.33
C LYS A 63 -0.82 11.79 6.03
N ALA A 64 0.38 12.07 5.56
CA ALA A 64 0.56 12.74 4.26
C ALA A 64 0.23 11.82 3.09
N ARG A 65 0.17 10.50 3.30
CA ARG A 65 0.04 9.49 2.24
C ARG A 65 -1.21 8.63 2.35
N GLY A 66 -1.87 8.61 3.49
CA GLY A 66 -3.05 7.78 3.68
C GLY A 66 -3.77 8.12 4.97
N LYS A 67 -4.64 7.22 5.41
CA LYS A 67 -5.35 7.35 6.67
C LYS A 67 -4.75 6.43 7.70
N VAL A 68 -4.56 6.97 8.91
CA VAL A 68 -3.95 6.21 10.01
C VAL A 68 -5.00 6.00 11.09
N TYR A 69 -5.17 4.75 11.48
CA TYR A 69 -6.07 4.36 12.56
C TYR A 69 -5.23 3.74 13.68
N ALA A 70 -5.53 4.11 14.91
CA ALA A 70 -4.89 3.48 16.06
C ALA A 70 -5.48 2.08 16.25
N ALA A 71 -4.64 1.09 16.48
CA ALA A 71 -5.10 -0.24 16.82
C ALA A 71 -5.57 -0.23 18.26
N VAL A 72 -6.80 -0.69 18.48
CA VAL A 72 -7.39 -0.75 19.82
C VAL A 72 -7.37 -2.20 20.27
N ALA A 73 -6.74 -2.45 21.41
CA ALA A 73 -6.76 -3.79 22.00
C ALA A 73 -8.18 -4.12 22.45
N ALA A 74 -8.68 -5.23 21.98
CA ALA A 74 -10.01 -5.70 22.37
C ALA A 74 -9.97 -6.38 23.74
#